data_0d80128d5d70cb53affcf815e7d0d41c
#
_entry.id   0d80128d5d70cb53affcf815e7d0d41c
#
_cell.length_a   1.000
_cell.length_b   1.000
_cell.length_c   1.000
_cell.angle_alpha   90.00
_cell.angle_beta   90.00
_cell.angle_gamma   90.00
#
_symmetry.space_group_name_H-M   'P 1'
#
loop_
_entity.id
_entity.type
_entity.pdbx_description
1 polymer ?
#
loop_
_entity_poly.entity_id
_entity_poly.type
_entity_poly.pdbx_seq_one_letter_code
_entity_poly.pdbx_strand_id
1 'polypeptide(L)'
;GDDREYQKYGHLIKKKFDAYIRKHLECRPLSEQEKLKLGGNLPEYAYGTTLSVVYMTDHETFVLHIGDGDLHVMDSKGEFFPPLPEDPCCVGGATSSLVTEDAESYIRTALYQDRASCAVLYSDGYETEKIRPWEIIEMIATKPSEPEMEQIFLRGDRRGDDQTVLFY
;
A
#
# COMPACT_ATOMS: atom_id res chain seq x y z
N GLY A 1 -12.82 17.71 -7.63
CA GLY A 1 -13.11 16.64 -8.58
C GLY A 1 -14.20 15.74 -8.04
N ASP A 2 -15.03 15.15 -8.90
CA ASP A 2 -16.11 14.28 -8.44
C ASP A 2 -15.48 12.95 -7.98
N ASP A 3 -15.60 12.58 -6.70
CA ASP A 3 -15.08 11.32 -6.12
C ASP A 3 -15.45 10.09 -6.96
N ARG A 4 -16.54 10.16 -7.70
CA ARG A 4 -16.98 9.12 -8.63
C ARG A 4 -16.02 8.87 -9.80
N GLU A 5 -15.26 9.87 -10.21
CA GLU A 5 -14.31 9.71 -11.32
C GLU A 5 -13.11 8.86 -10.91
N TYR A 6 -12.67 8.98 -9.67
CA TYR A 6 -11.52 8.26 -9.13
C TYR A 6 -11.87 6.83 -8.68
N GLN A 7 -13.11 6.57 -8.28
CA GLN A 7 -13.61 5.20 -8.02
C GLN A 7 -13.52 4.30 -9.26
N LYS A 8 -13.58 4.88 -10.46
CA LYS A 8 -13.38 4.11 -11.72
C LYS A 8 -12.01 3.43 -11.78
N TYR A 9 -10.98 4.03 -11.18
CA TYR A 9 -9.65 3.44 -11.18
C TYR A 9 -9.59 2.20 -10.30
N GLY A 10 -10.24 2.22 -9.14
CA GLY A 10 -10.38 1.04 -8.29
C GLY A 10 -11.04 -0.13 -9.03
N HIS A 11 -12.18 0.12 -9.68
CA HIS A 11 -12.85 -0.87 -10.49
C HIS A 11 -11.97 -1.40 -11.64
N LEU A 12 -11.28 -0.52 -12.35
CA LEU A 12 -10.40 -0.91 -13.46
C LEU A 12 -9.23 -1.78 -12.98
N ILE A 13 -8.62 -1.43 -11.84
CA ILE A 13 -7.53 -2.19 -11.22
C ILE A 13 -8.04 -3.58 -10.85
N LYS A 14 -9.14 -3.68 -10.10
CA LYS A 14 -9.74 -4.95 -9.69
C LYS A 14 -10.04 -5.84 -10.90
N LYS A 15 -10.72 -5.30 -11.90
CA LYS A 15 -11.05 -6.02 -13.14
C LYS A 15 -9.82 -6.56 -13.87
N LYS A 16 -8.76 -5.76 -13.99
CA LYS A 16 -7.51 -6.17 -14.64
C LYS A 16 -6.78 -7.23 -13.82
N PHE A 17 -6.75 -7.06 -12.50
CA PHE A 17 -6.14 -7.98 -11.58
C PHE A 17 -6.82 -9.36 -11.64
N ASP A 18 -8.14 -9.41 -11.57
CA ASP A 18 -8.91 -10.65 -11.69
C ASP A 18 -8.71 -11.36 -13.04
N ALA A 19 -8.65 -10.59 -14.12
CA ALA A 19 -8.36 -11.14 -15.44
C ALA A 19 -6.95 -11.73 -15.53
N TYR A 20 -5.97 -11.09 -14.89
CA TYR A 20 -4.59 -11.59 -14.80
C TYR A 20 -4.54 -12.89 -13.99
N ILE A 21 -5.17 -12.95 -12.82
CA ILE A 21 -5.20 -14.14 -11.97
C ILE A 21 -5.84 -15.31 -12.72
N ARG A 22 -7.00 -15.11 -13.33
CA ARG A 22 -7.66 -16.17 -14.11
C ARG A 22 -6.77 -16.72 -15.20
N LYS A 23 -6.16 -15.85 -15.99
CA LYS A 23 -5.23 -16.26 -17.05
C LYS A 23 -4.03 -17.01 -16.49
N HIS A 24 -3.50 -16.58 -15.35
CA HIS A 24 -2.36 -17.23 -14.72
C HIS A 24 -2.74 -18.62 -14.18
N LEU A 25 -3.89 -18.77 -13.53
CA LEU A 25 -4.41 -20.04 -13.04
C LEU A 25 -4.73 -21.04 -14.17
N GLU A 26 -5.18 -20.55 -15.33
CA GLU A 26 -5.36 -21.40 -16.54
C GLU A 26 -4.04 -21.98 -17.04
N CYS A 27 -2.97 -21.17 -17.02
CA CYS A 27 -1.64 -21.58 -17.46
C CYS A 27 -0.88 -22.39 -16.40
N ARG A 28 -1.10 -22.09 -15.13
CA ARG A 28 -0.46 -22.69 -13.97
C ARG A 28 -1.50 -22.96 -12.87
N PRO A 29 -2.24 -24.05 -12.95
CA PRO A 29 -3.14 -24.46 -11.88
C PRO A 29 -2.37 -24.69 -10.57
N LEU A 30 -3.02 -24.38 -9.44
CA LEU A 30 -2.44 -24.66 -8.13
C LEU A 30 -2.20 -26.17 -7.95
N SER A 31 -1.05 -26.51 -7.39
CA SER A 31 -0.74 -27.86 -6.94
C SER A 31 -1.64 -28.27 -5.77
N GLU A 32 -1.74 -29.56 -5.49
CA GLU A 32 -2.52 -30.07 -4.35
C GLU A 32 -2.02 -29.53 -3.01
N GLN A 33 -0.69 -29.30 -2.89
CA GLN A 33 -0.12 -28.69 -1.67
C GLN A 33 -0.53 -27.22 -1.50
N GLU A 34 -0.57 -26.45 -2.59
CA GLU A 34 -1.02 -25.05 -2.57
C GLU A 34 -2.52 -24.97 -2.22
N LYS A 35 -3.34 -25.86 -2.81
CA LYS A 35 -4.76 -25.96 -2.48
C LYS A 35 -5.02 -26.32 -1.01
N LEU A 36 -4.22 -27.23 -0.44
CA LEU A 36 -4.29 -27.59 0.97
C LEU A 36 -3.98 -26.39 1.88
N LYS A 37 -2.99 -25.57 1.54
CA LYS A 37 -2.66 -24.35 2.29
C LYS A 37 -3.79 -23.32 2.28
N LEU A 38 -4.59 -23.29 1.23
CA LEU A 38 -5.74 -22.38 1.13
C LEU A 38 -6.90 -22.77 2.05
N GLY A 39 -6.89 -23.97 2.65
CA GLY A 39 -7.91 -24.40 3.61
C GLY A 39 -9.33 -24.42 3.07
N GLY A 40 -9.50 -24.62 1.75
CA GLY A 40 -10.80 -24.62 1.08
C GLY A 40 -11.26 -23.28 0.51
N ASN A 41 -10.45 -22.24 0.64
CA ASN A 41 -10.70 -20.96 -0.03
C ASN A 41 -10.53 -21.08 -1.55
N LEU A 42 -11.09 -20.12 -2.29
CA LEU A 42 -10.96 -20.06 -3.76
C LEU A 42 -9.49 -19.93 -4.18
N PRO A 43 -9.09 -20.47 -5.35
CA PRO A 43 -7.71 -20.38 -5.85
C PRO A 43 -7.18 -18.97 -5.95
N GLU A 44 -8.02 -17.99 -6.20
CA GLU A 44 -7.70 -16.57 -6.29
C GLU A 44 -7.07 -16.02 -5.00
N TYR A 45 -7.41 -16.57 -3.84
CA TYR A 45 -6.85 -16.17 -2.54
C TYR A 45 -5.35 -16.45 -2.40
N ALA A 46 -4.80 -17.34 -3.25
CA ALA A 46 -3.34 -17.51 -3.34
C ALA A 46 -2.60 -16.27 -3.87
N TYR A 47 -3.33 -15.31 -4.44
CA TYR A 47 -2.82 -14.06 -5.00
C TYR A 47 -3.17 -12.84 -4.14
N GLY A 48 -3.50 -13.07 -2.86
CA GLY A 48 -3.81 -11.99 -1.93
C GLY A 48 -2.70 -10.95 -1.93
N THR A 49 -3.07 -9.68 -2.14
CA THR A 49 -2.13 -8.55 -2.12
C THR A 49 -2.83 -7.27 -1.73
N THR A 50 -2.08 -6.39 -1.09
CA THR A 50 -2.42 -4.99 -0.86
C THR A 50 -1.87 -4.13 -2.01
N LEU A 51 -2.31 -2.90 -2.13
CA LEU A 51 -1.82 -1.97 -3.15
C LEU A 51 -1.82 -0.55 -2.63
N SER A 52 -0.68 0.12 -2.74
CA SER A 52 -0.55 1.56 -2.51
C SER A 52 -0.05 2.24 -3.77
N VAL A 53 -0.70 3.31 -4.18
CA VAL A 53 -0.33 4.10 -5.35
C VAL A 53 -0.33 5.57 -4.98
N VAL A 54 0.76 6.26 -5.31
CA VAL A 54 0.80 7.73 -5.34
C VAL A 54 1.22 8.14 -6.74
N TYR A 55 0.41 8.95 -7.38
CA TYR A 55 0.69 9.50 -8.71
C TYR A 55 0.71 11.03 -8.61
N MET A 56 1.84 11.63 -8.92
CA MET A 56 2.07 13.06 -8.81
C MET A 56 2.32 13.67 -10.19
N THR A 57 1.64 14.77 -10.46
CA THR A 57 1.88 15.65 -11.61
C THR A 57 2.41 16.99 -11.10
N ASP A 58 2.61 17.95 -12.00
CA ASP A 58 3.01 19.31 -11.59
C ASP A 58 1.91 20.08 -10.86
N HIS A 59 0.66 19.58 -10.89
CA HIS A 59 -0.53 20.31 -10.43
C HIS A 59 -1.42 19.53 -9.48
N GLU A 60 -1.22 18.21 -9.36
CA GLU A 60 -2.11 17.37 -8.57
C GLU A 60 -1.39 16.13 -8.04
N THR A 61 -1.93 15.58 -6.97
CA THR A 61 -1.50 14.32 -6.38
C THR A 61 -2.70 13.40 -6.23
N PHE A 62 -2.68 12.28 -6.93
CA PHE A 62 -3.66 11.21 -6.80
C PHE A 62 -3.13 10.10 -5.90
N VAL A 63 -3.96 9.62 -4.99
CA VAL A 63 -3.63 8.54 -4.06
C VAL A 63 -4.70 7.44 -4.15
N LEU A 64 -4.24 6.20 -4.13
CA LEU A 64 -5.11 5.02 -4.04
C LEU A 64 -4.48 4.00 -3.10
N HIS A 65 -5.30 3.39 -2.25
CA HIS A 65 -4.83 2.37 -1.32
C HIS A 65 -5.90 1.32 -1.01
N ILE A 66 -5.47 0.08 -0.86
CA ILE A 66 -6.18 -1.05 -0.26
C ILE A 66 -5.20 -1.88 0.54
N GLY A 67 -5.54 -2.22 1.77
CA GLY A 67 -4.72 -3.02 2.67
C GLY A 67 -4.43 -2.33 3.99
N ASP A 68 -3.54 -2.92 4.75
CA ASP A 68 -3.11 -2.57 6.10
C ASP A 68 -1.76 -1.82 6.16
N GLY A 69 -1.04 -1.76 5.05
CA GLY A 69 0.06 -0.81 4.91
C GLY A 69 -0.45 0.63 4.99
N ASP A 70 0.44 1.57 5.06
CA ASP A 70 0.07 2.98 5.20
C ASP A 70 0.88 3.88 4.27
N LEU A 71 0.45 5.11 4.14
CA LEU A 71 1.14 6.10 3.34
C LEU A 71 0.92 7.51 3.90
N HIS A 72 1.93 8.36 3.72
CA HIS A 72 1.88 9.77 4.04
C HIS A 72 2.35 10.59 2.85
N VAL A 73 1.78 11.76 2.68
CA VAL A 73 2.24 12.74 1.70
C VAL A 73 2.62 14.02 2.41
N MET A 74 3.59 14.74 1.85
CA MET A 74 4.02 16.04 2.33
C MET A 74 3.48 17.12 1.40
N ASP A 75 2.78 18.08 1.95
CA ASP A 75 2.26 19.22 1.20
C ASP A 75 3.35 20.23 0.81
N SER A 76 2.94 21.29 0.10
CA SER A 76 3.83 22.38 -0.31
C SER A 76 4.38 23.22 0.86
N LYS A 77 3.83 23.07 2.07
CA LYS A 77 4.27 23.74 3.30
C LYS A 77 5.24 22.90 4.11
N GLY A 78 5.49 21.64 3.70
CA GLY A 78 6.36 20.69 4.39
C GLY A 78 5.66 19.92 5.52
N GLU A 79 4.33 19.90 5.55
CA GLU A 79 3.56 19.16 6.55
C GLU A 79 3.21 17.77 6.01
N PHE A 80 3.54 16.71 6.79
CA PHE A 80 3.14 15.33 6.49
C PHE A 80 1.74 15.03 7.05
N PHE A 81 0.92 14.39 6.24
CA PHE A 81 -0.40 13.94 6.65
C PHE A 81 -0.80 12.63 5.95
N PRO A 82 -1.66 11.80 6.58
CA PRO A 82 -2.27 10.65 5.92
C PRO A 82 -3.31 11.17 4.91
N PRO A 83 -3.16 10.90 3.61
CA PRO A 83 -4.06 11.44 2.58
C PRO A 83 -5.38 10.70 2.46
N LEU A 84 -5.54 9.57 3.13
CA LEU A 84 -6.71 8.72 3.10
C LEU A 84 -7.23 8.45 4.53
N PRO A 85 -8.55 8.27 4.71
CA PRO A 85 -9.07 7.80 5.99
C PRO A 85 -8.56 6.40 6.30
N GLU A 86 -8.54 6.03 7.57
CA GLU A 86 -8.25 4.66 8.00
C GLU A 86 -9.21 3.65 7.35
N ASP A 87 -8.73 2.44 7.08
CA ASP A 87 -9.57 1.35 6.59
C ASP A 87 -10.30 0.70 7.78
N PRO A 88 -11.62 0.80 7.86
CA PRO A 88 -12.38 0.23 8.98
C PRO A 88 -12.32 -1.31 9.02
N CYS A 89 -11.87 -1.95 7.95
CA CYS A 89 -11.74 -3.40 7.87
C CYS A 89 -10.37 -3.93 8.29
N CYS A 90 -9.36 -3.06 8.38
CA CYS A 90 -8.02 -3.41 8.86
C CYS A 90 -7.97 -3.34 10.39
N VAL A 91 -8.73 -4.20 11.08
CA VAL A 91 -8.81 -4.26 12.54
C VAL A 91 -8.48 -5.66 13.02
N GLY A 92 -7.63 -5.76 14.05
CA GLY A 92 -7.35 -7.03 14.71
C GLY A 92 -6.64 -8.08 13.87
N GLY A 93 -5.82 -7.66 12.91
CA GLY A 93 -5.07 -8.54 12.00
C GLY A 93 -5.84 -8.98 10.76
N ALA A 94 -7.01 -8.40 10.51
CA ALA A 94 -7.69 -8.54 9.22
C ALA A 94 -7.16 -7.50 8.24
N THR A 95 -6.90 -7.93 6.99
CA THR A 95 -6.38 -7.07 5.92
C THR A 95 -7.31 -7.12 4.73
N SER A 96 -7.73 -5.96 4.24
CA SER A 96 -8.40 -5.87 2.95
C SER A 96 -7.40 -6.15 1.81
N SER A 97 -7.85 -6.91 0.81
CA SER A 97 -6.97 -7.38 -0.28
C SER A 97 -7.68 -7.28 -1.62
N LEU A 98 -6.91 -7.14 -2.70
CA LEU A 98 -7.45 -7.13 -4.07
C LEU A 98 -8.19 -8.42 -4.46
N VAL A 99 -8.00 -9.53 -3.76
CA VAL A 99 -8.74 -10.79 -4.00
C VAL A 99 -10.04 -10.89 -3.22
N THR A 100 -10.29 -10.00 -2.27
CA THR A 100 -11.55 -9.98 -1.52
C THR A 100 -12.73 -9.75 -2.48
N GLU A 101 -13.85 -10.41 -2.26
CA GLU A 101 -15.03 -10.37 -3.14
C GLU A 101 -15.48 -8.92 -3.41
N ASP A 102 -15.56 -8.10 -2.36
CA ASP A 102 -15.96 -6.69 -2.44
C ASP A 102 -14.75 -5.74 -2.39
N ALA A 103 -13.58 -6.13 -2.92
CA ALA A 103 -12.35 -5.34 -2.85
C ALA A 103 -12.54 -3.88 -3.30
N GLU A 104 -13.42 -3.64 -4.28
CA GLU A 104 -13.71 -2.28 -4.78
C GLU A 104 -14.26 -1.35 -3.69
N SER A 105 -15.02 -1.89 -2.71
CA SER A 105 -15.57 -1.11 -1.61
C SER A 105 -14.52 -0.71 -0.57
N TYR A 106 -13.38 -1.39 -0.56
CA TYR A 106 -12.24 -1.12 0.35
C TYR A 106 -11.14 -0.29 -0.31
N ILE A 107 -11.20 -0.11 -1.64
CA ILE A 107 -10.25 0.77 -2.33
C ILE A 107 -10.59 2.21 -2.00
N ARG A 108 -9.68 2.88 -1.31
CA ARG A 108 -9.78 4.30 -0.93
C ARG A 108 -8.99 5.13 -1.91
N THR A 109 -9.54 6.25 -2.32
CA THR A 109 -8.88 7.18 -3.25
C THR A 109 -9.02 8.61 -2.78
N ALA A 110 -8.03 9.44 -3.08
CA ALA A 110 -8.10 10.88 -2.91
C ALA A 110 -7.37 11.60 -4.05
N LEU A 111 -7.83 12.81 -4.37
CA LEU A 111 -7.16 13.73 -5.25
C LEU A 111 -6.95 15.08 -4.57
N TYR A 112 -5.72 15.52 -4.55
CA TYR A 112 -5.32 16.84 -4.08
C TYR A 112 -4.97 17.71 -5.29
N GLN A 113 -5.55 18.93 -5.32
CA GLN A 113 -5.33 19.95 -6.35
C GLN A 113 -3.99 20.69 -6.13
N ASP A 114 -3.00 19.98 -5.59
CA ASP A 114 -1.64 20.46 -5.39
C ASP A 114 -0.68 19.28 -5.53
N ARG A 115 0.53 19.56 -5.96
CA ARG A 115 1.58 18.55 -6.01
C ARG A 115 2.12 18.32 -4.62
N ALA A 116 2.10 17.07 -4.16
CA ALA A 116 2.86 16.69 -2.97
C ALA A 116 4.37 16.87 -3.21
N SER A 117 5.07 17.38 -2.23
CA SER A 117 6.53 17.55 -2.29
C SER A 117 7.26 16.24 -2.08
N CYS A 118 6.64 15.30 -1.36
CA CYS A 118 7.17 14.00 -1.05
C CYS A 118 6.04 13.02 -0.73
N ALA A 119 6.30 11.73 -0.92
CA ALA A 119 5.42 10.65 -0.48
C ALA A 119 6.24 9.53 0.18
N VAL A 120 5.69 8.93 1.24
CA VAL A 120 6.25 7.77 1.92
C VAL A 120 5.18 6.69 1.98
N LEU A 121 5.51 5.51 1.50
CA LEU A 121 4.66 4.32 1.53
C LEU A 121 5.40 3.25 2.34
N TYR A 122 4.70 2.58 3.23
CA TYR A 122 5.31 1.54 4.07
C TYR A 122 4.33 0.40 4.38
N SER A 123 4.89 -0.79 4.61
CA SER A 123 4.12 -1.96 5.04
C SER A 123 3.80 -1.88 6.53
N ASP A 124 2.86 -2.70 6.99
CA ASP A 124 2.45 -2.83 8.38
C ASP A 124 3.56 -3.36 9.32
N GLY A 125 4.62 -3.95 8.77
CA GLY A 125 5.84 -4.28 9.51
C GLY A 125 6.62 -3.07 10.03
N TYR A 126 6.25 -1.85 9.59
CA TYR A 126 6.88 -0.60 10.01
C TYR A 126 6.05 0.11 11.10
N GLU A 127 6.62 0.26 12.30
CA GLU A 127 5.96 0.97 13.41
C GLU A 127 6.28 2.48 13.39
N THR A 128 5.34 3.28 12.91
CA THR A 128 5.47 4.74 12.87
C THR A 128 5.55 5.40 14.24
N GLU A 129 5.13 4.70 15.29
CA GLU A 129 5.27 5.16 16.68
C GLU A 129 6.74 5.24 17.13
N LYS A 130 7.60 4.41 16.55
CA LYS A 130 9.04 4.36 16.87
C LYS A 130 9.86 5.36 16.08
N ILE A 131 9.51 5.56 14.82
CA ILE A 131 10.16 6.52 13.94
C ILE A 131 9.16 7.04 12.91
N ARG A 132 9.00 8.33 12.81
CA ARG A 132 8.04 8.93 11.89
C ARG A 132 8.59 8.99 10.47
N PRO A 133 7.74 8.89 9.44
CA PRO A 133 8.18 8.92 8.04
C PRO A 133 9.09 10.11 7.69
N TRP A 134 8.80 11.30 8.22
CA TRP A 134 9.62 12.50 7.96
C TRP A 134 10.98 12.46 8.64
N GLU A 135 11.13 11.81 9.79
CA GLU A 135 12.43 11.60 10.43
C GLU A 135 13.33 10.72 9.57
N ILE A 136 12.75 9.75 8.87
CA ILE A 136 13.50 8.92 7.90
C ILE A 136 13.97 9.79 6.73
N ILE A 137 13.11 10.66 6.19
CA ILE A 137 13.51 11.55 5.08
C ILE A 137 14.65 12.48 5.49
N GLU A 138 14.56 13.07 6.67
CA GLU A 138 15.66 13.90 7.21
C GLU A 138 16.97 13.12 7.35
N MET A 139 16.90 11.88 7.85
CA MET A 139 18.09 11.03 7.97
C MET A 139 18.65 10.62 6.60
N ILE A 140 17.80 10.28 5.62
CA ILE A 140 18.22 9.92 4.27
C ILE A 140 18.84 11.15 3.55
N ALA A 141 18.33 12.34 3.79
CA ALA A 141 18.88 13.58 3.23
C ALA A 141 20.35 13.79 3.60
N THR A 142 20.82 13.22 4.71
CA THR A 142 22.25 13.24 5.10
C THR A 142 23.13 12.29 4.29
N LYS A 143 22.54 11.52 3.36
CA LYS A 143 23.20 10.49 2.54
C LYS A 143 23.98 9.48 3.39
N PRO A 144 23.33 8.78 4.30
CA PRO A 144 23.98 7.80 5.16
C PRO A 144 24.58 6.65 4.35
N SER A 145 25.60 6.00 4.89
CA SER A 145 26.14 4.76 4.34
C SER A 145 25.10 3.61 4.43
N GLU A 146 25.30 2.55 3.67
CA GLU A 146 24.40 1.38 3.68
C GLU A 146 24.19 0.80 5.10
N PRO A 147 25.21 0.60 5.95
CA PRO A 147 24.99 0.15 7.33
C PRO A 147 24.20 1.14 8.20
N GLU A 148 24.36 2.45 7.96
CA GLU A 148 23.59 3.47 8.67
C GLU A 148 22.12 3.45 8.22
N MET A 149 21.87 3.26 6.94
CA MET A 149 20.50 3.06 6.39
C MET A 149 19.83 1.85 7.02
N GLU A 150 20.50 0.71 7.10
CA GLU A 150 19.99 -0.48 7.76
C GLU A 150 19.61 -0.19 9.21
N GLN A 151 20.43 0.53 9.96
CA GLN A 151 20.13 0.90 11.35
C GLN A 151 18.91 1.85 11.46
N ILE A 152 18.70 2.73 10.47
CA ILE A 152 17.51 3.59 10.42
C ILE A 152 16.25 2.74 10.28
N PHE A 153 16.24 1.79 9.34
CA PHE A 153 15.08 0.93 9.12
C PHE A 153 14.80 -0.02 10.29
N LEU A 154 15.83 -0.58 10.92
CA LEU A 154 15.68 -1.43 12.11
C LEU A 154 15.02 -0.72 13.31
N ARG A 155 15.03 0.61 13.37
CA ARG A 155 14.33 1.35 14.43
C ARG A 155 12.81 1.24 14.31
N GLY A 156 12.30 1.13 13.07
CA GLY A 156 10.88 0.94 12.79
C GLY A 156 10.43 -0.53 12.80
N ASP A 157 11.35 -1.48 13.09
CA ASP A 157 11.04 -2.91 13.02
C ASP A 157 9.98 -3.34 14.03
N ARG A 158 8.93 -3.97 13.53
CA ARG A 158 7.88 -4.62 14.29
C ARG A 158 8.25 -6.08 14.57
N ARG A 159 9.28 -6.29 15.45
CA ARG A 159 9.65 -7.62 15.97
C ARG A 159 9.89 -8.71 14.90
N GLY A 160 10.60 -8.34 13.82
CA GLY A 160 11.00 -9.28 12.77
C GLY A 160 9.92 -9.56 11.73
N ASP A 161 8.97 -8.67 11.57
CA ASP A 161 8.06 -8.66 10.43
C ASP A 161 8.74 -8.05 9.19
N ASP A 162 8.28 -8.44 8.00
CA ASP A 162 8.82 -7.93 6.75
C ASP A 162 8.52 -6.45 6.58
N GLN A 163 9.56 -5.64 6.38
CA GLN A 163 9.44 -4.20 6.20
C GLN A 163 9.67 -3.80 4.75
N THR A 164 8.81 -2.92 4.26
CA THR A 164 9.03 -2.22 2.99
C THR A 164 8.71 -0.74 3.19
N VAL A 165 9.66 0.12 2.84
CA VAL A 165 9.47 1.57 2.85
C VAL A 165 9.91 2.13 1.51
N LEU A 166 9.04 2.88 0.86
CA LEU A 166 9.27 3.54 -0.42
C LEU A 166 9.15 5.05 -0.26
N PHE A 167 10.13 5.78 -0.78
CA PHE A 167 10.16 7.24 -0.80
C PHE A 167 10.16 7.77 -2.23
N TYR A 168 9.53 8.93 -2.39
CA TYR A 168 9.59 9.72 -3.62
C TYR A 168 9.75 11.21 -3.30
#